data_49d0c6f9ee139c1342e8137532d3f74f
#
_entry.id   49d0c6f9ee139c1342e8137532d3f74f
#
_cell.length_a   1.000
_cell.length_b   1.000
_cell.length_c   1.000
_cell.angle_alpha   90.00
_cell.angle_beta   90.00
_cell.angle_gamma   90.00
#
_symmetry.space_group_name_H-M   'P 1'
#
loop_
_entity.id
_entity.type
_entity.pdbx_description
1 polymer ?
#
loop_
_entity_poly.entity_id
_entity_poly.type
_entity_poly.pdbx_seq_one_letter_code
_entity_poly.pdbx_strand_id
1 'polypeptide(L)'
;MKRPVLHAFLLLLSAIILTACGKTEDTQKNGEIRAVSLAPALTELAFHLGGGDSLCGRTDVCTDPEDAQKLPVTGHFGDPEVEAVLKQKPTHVFANALINPRLKTQFEKAGIKVFLHPCDTMEDYLFWVDLMGSELKKPEAAAQETARINNWLAENKVRASNGKRVIFVLWDDPLMVAGSGTLPDSAITLAGGINAAAGEKGYLKCSREFLLKSKPDVLVWAVDRPFAQASAFLRDLNVPLVYEGFNLDALLRPGPRFPTGVDALRTFLEGGAK
;
A
#
# COMPACT_ATOMS: atom_id res chain seq x y z
N MET A 1 -12.98 -63.61 56.98
CA MET A 1 -11.76 -63.40 56.14
C MET A 1 -12.20 -63.18 54.68
N LYS A 2 -12.05 -61.99 54.11
CA LYS A 2 -11.82 -61.73 52.67
C LYS A 2 -12.47 -60.45 52.16
N ARG A 3 -11.63 -59.69 51.52
CA ARG A 3 -11.83 -58.67 50.46
C ARG A 3 -12.01 -57.20 50.88
N PRO A 4 -10.92 -56.51 51.08
CA PRO A 4 -10.91 -55.06 50.88
C PRO A 4 -10.06 -54.58 49.73
N VAL A 5 -9.70 -55.37 48.72
CA VAL A 5 -8.73 -54.96 47.67
C VAL A 5 -9.44 -54.41 46.38
N LEU A 6 -10.73 -54.67 46.23
CA LEU A 6 -11.44 -54.30 44.97
C LEU A 6 -11.99 -52.86 44.96
N HIS A 7 -12.14 -52.22 46.12
CA HIS A 7 -12.67 -50.85 46.24
C HIS A 7 -11.61 -49.75 46.11
N ALA A 8 -10.34 -50.09 46.36
CA ALA A 8 -9.24 -49.14 46.21
C ALA A 8 -8.85 -48.86 44.76
N PHE A 9 -9.14 -49.80 43.85
CA PHE A 9 -8.80 -49.66 42.42
C PHE A 9 -9.84 -48.84 41.62
N LEU A 10 -11.08 -48.75 42.10
CA LEU A 10 -12.14 -47.94 41.45
C LEU A 10 -12.07 -46.46 41.79
N LEU A 11 -11.46 -46.11 42.94
CA LEU A 11 -11.28 -44.70 43.35
C LEU A 11 -10.05 -44.02 42.73
N LEU A 12 -9.07 -44.79 42.25
CA LEU A 12 -7.92 -44.23 41.53
C LEU A 12 -8.22 -43.93 40.06
N LEU A 13 -9.28 -44.56 39.47
CA LEU A 13 -9.63 -44.34 38.05
C LEU A 13 -10.53 -43.12 37.84
N SER A 14 -11.17 -42.61 38.91
CA SER A 14 -12.03 -41.43 38.84
C SER A 14 -11.31 -40.09 38.98
N ALA A 15 -10.00 -40.10 39.43
CA ALA A 15 -9.21 -38.89 39.60
C ALA A 15 -8.45 -38.45 38.37
N ILE A 16 -8.44 -39.21 37.27
CA ILE A 16 -7.64 -38.91 36.04
C ILE A 16 -8.46 -38.19 34.95
N ILE A 17 -9.77 -38.05 35.11
CA ILE A 17 -10.63 -37.46 34.05
C ILE A 17 -10.88 -35.94 34.23
N LEU A 18 -10.40 -35.33 35.30
CA LEU A 18 -10.65 -33.89 35.59
C LEU A 18 -9.50 -32.92 35.25
N THR A 19 -8.46 -33.38 34.57
CA THR A 19 -7.32 -32.51 34.18
C THR A 19 -7.16 -32.27 32.67
N ALA A 20 -8.19 -32.54 31.86
CA ALA A 20 -8.16 -32.30 30.41
C ALA A 20 -9.09 -31.18 29.97
N CYS A 21 -9.37 -30.20 30.83
CA CYS A 21 -9.87 -28.89 30.39
C CYS A 21 -8.70 -27.91 30.40
N GLY A 22 -7.69 -28.19 29.59
CA GLY A 22 -6.67 -27.22 29.23
C GLY A 22 -7.37 -26.09 28.49
N LYS A 23 -7.74 -25.02 29.24
CA LYS A 23 -7.77 -23.69 28.62
C LYS A 23 -6.44 -23.55 27.93
N THR A 24 -6.44 -23.56 26.60
CA THR A 24 -5.38 -22.91 25.83
C THR A 24 -5.46 -21.44 26.26
N GLU A 25 -4.75 -21.10 27.34
CA GLU A 25 -4.35 -19.73 27.58
C GLU A 25 -3.49 -19.38 26.38
N ASP A 26 -4.11 -18.62 25.48
CA ASP A 26 -3.50 -17.91 24.39
C ASP A 26 -2.55 -16.91 25.07
N THR A 27 -1.37 -17.40 25.46
CA THR A 27 -0.31 -16.57 26.05
C THR A 27 0.19 -15.65 24.97
N GLN A 28 -0.53 -14.54 24.79
CA GLN A 28 -0.02 -13.37 24.10
C GLN A 28 1.27 -13.01 24.84
N LYS A 29 2.41 -13.31 24.23
CA LYS A 29 3.72 -12.94 24.78
C LYS A 29 3.70 -11.44 24.97
N ASN A 30 3.74 -10.96 26.22
CA ASN A 30 3.81 -9.55 26.54
C ASN A 30 4.94 -8.90 25.75
N GLY A 31 4.59 -7.97 24.81
CA GLY A 31 5.53 -7.27 23.96
C GLY A 31 5.65 -7.74 22.51
N GLU A 32 4.88 -8.76 22.09
CA GLU A 32 4.80 -9.15 20.67
C GLU A 32 3.95 -8.16 19.88
N ILE A 33 4.53 -7.65 18.78
CA ILE A 33 3.85 -6.73 17.88
C ILE A 33 3.00 -7.56 16.91
N ARG A 34 1.71 -7.29 16.88
CA ARG A 34 0.76 -7.86 15.94
C ARG A 34 0.07 -6.71 15.23
N ALA A 35 0.39 -6.49 13.97
CA ALA A 35 -0.10 -5.34 13.23
C ALA A 35 -1.06 -5.76 12.12
N VAL A 36 -2.13 -4.99 11.94
CA VAL A 36 -2.98 -5.06 10.74
C VAL A 36 -2.65 -3.87 9.85
N SER A 37 -2.37 -4.13 8.59
CA SER A 37 -2.15 -3.10 7.58
C SER A 37 -3.40 -2.94 6.71
N LEU A 38 -3.96 -1.74 6.68
CA LEU A 38 -5.18 -1.41 5.96
C LEU A 38 -4.93 -0.66 4.64
N ALA A 39 -3.68 -0.65 4.16
CA ALA A 39 -3.34 -0.04 2.88
C ALA A 39 -2.19 -0.79 2.19
N PRO A 40 -2.24 -0.95 0.85
CA PRO A 40 -1.21 -1.67 0.10
C PRO A 40 0.20 -1.10 0.28
N ALA A 41 0.36 0.24 0.19
CA ALA A 41 1.65 0.90 0.40
C ALA A 41 2.26 0.61 1.78
N LEU A 42 1.43 0.55 2.83
CA LEU A 42 1.87 0.28 4.20
C LEU A 42 2.21 -1.20 4.41
N THR A 43 1.48 -2.10 3.74
CA THR A 43 1.81 -3.53 3.74
C THR A 43 3.18 -3.75 3.08
N GLU A 44 3.38 -3.19 1.89
CA GLU A 44 4.66 -3.27 1.18
C GLU A 44 5.81 -2.68 2.01
N LEU A 45 5.58 -1.52 2.63
CA LEU A 45 6.57 -0.88 3.51
C LEU A 45 6.93 -1.77 4.71
N ALA A 46 5.95 -2.40 5.38
CA ALA A 46 6.22 -3.29 6.50
C ALA A 46 7.17 -4.43 6.10
N PHE A 47 6.92 -5.07 4.96
CA PHE A 47 7.80 -6.11 4.43
C PHE A 47 9.17 -5.55 4.03
N HIS A 48 9.21 -4.39 3.38
CA HIS A 48 10.45 -3.74 2.94
C HIS A 48 11.38 -3.42 4.13
N LEU A 49 10.82 -3.00 5.26
CA LEU A 49 11.57 -2.75 6.49
C LEU A 49 11.93 -4.05 7.25
N GLY A 50 11.55 -5.24 6.75
CA GLY A 50 11.75 -6.50 7.43
C GLY A 50 10.84 -6.70 8.65
N GLY A 51 9.70 -6.04 8.68
CA GLY A 51 8.67 -6.14 9.72
C GLY A 51 7.46 -6.99 9.30
N GLY A 52 7.51 -7.69 8.16
CA GLY A 52 6.42 -8.50 7.63
C GLY A 52 5.90 -9.56 8.61
N ASP A 53 6.79 -10.19 9.39
CA ASP A 53 6.43 -11.18 10.42
C ASP A 53 5.55 -10.60 11.55
N SER A 54 5.55 -9.29 11.72
CA SER A 54 4.67 -8.61 12.68
C SER A 54 3.26 -8.39 12.14
N LEU A 55 3.03 -8.58 10.83
CA LEU A 55 1.71 -8.44 10.25
C LEU A 55 0.84 -9.67 10.53
N CYS A 56 -0.38 -9.44 10.99
CA CYS A 56 -1.37 -10.49 11.23
C CYS A 56 -2.66 -10.31 10.42
N GLY A 57 -2.73 -9.28 9.56
CA GLY A 57 -3.88 -9.04 8.68
C GLY A 57 -3.63 -7.92 7.68
N ARG A 58 -4.37 -7.97 6.58
CA ARG A 58 -4.28 -7.05 5.44
C ARG A 58 -5.63 -6.79 4.80
N THR A 59 -5.72 -5.80 3.90
CA THR A 59 -6.88 -5.69 3.00
C THR A 59 -6.74 -6.59 1.77
N ASP A 60 -7.83 -6.81 1.04
CA ASP A 60 -7.88 -7.66 -0.14
C ASP A 60 -6.87 -7.27 -1.25
N VAL A 61 -6.63 -5.98 -1.44
CA VAL A 61 -5.71 -5.44 -2.46
C VAL A 61 -4.25 -5.30 -2.02
N CYS A 62 -3.90 -5.73 -0.80
CA CYS A 62 -2.52 -5.82 -0.33
C CYS A 62 -1.87 -7.11 -0.85
N THR A 63 -1.45 -7.13 -2.10
CA THR A 63 -0.98 -8.34 -2.80
C THR A 63 0.53 -8.41 -2.97
N ASP A 64 1.25 -7.38 -2.58
CA ASP A 64 2.70 -7.25 -2.73
C ASP A 64 3.38 -6.98 -1.37
N PRO A 65 4.48 -7.67 -1.07
CA PRO A 65 5.05 -8.80 -1.80
C PRO A 65 4.15 -10.05 -1.75
N GLU A 66 4.49 -11.09 -2.51
CA GLU A 66 3.70 -12.34 -2.56
C GLU A 66 3.41 -12.94 -1.16
N ASP A 67 4.36 -12.80 -0.24
CA ASP A 67 4.20 -13.25 1.15
C ASP A 67 3.05 -12.51 1.88
N ALA A 68 2.72 -11.30 1.49
CA ALA A 68 1.58 -10.58 2.05
C ALA A 68 0.25 -11.32 1.77
N GLN A 69 0.15 -12.03 0.64
CA GLN A 69 -1.07 -12.76 0.26
C GLN A 69 -1.40 -13.93 1.21
N LYS A 70 -0.42 -14.40 1.99
CA LYS A 70 -0.59 -15.44 3.01
C LYS A 70 -1.30 -14.93 4.27
N LEU A 71 -1.36 -13.61 4.45
CA LEU A 71 -2.01 -13.00 5.60
C LEU A 71 -3.53 -13.01 5.46
N PRO A 72 -4.28 -13.16 6.57
CA PRO A 72 -5.73 -13.04 6.58
C PRO A 72 -6.21 -11.70 6.01
N VAL A 73 -7.27 -11.75 5.19
CA VAL A 73 -7.95 -10.56 4.71
C VAL A 73 -8.88 -10.03 5.80
N THR A 74 -8.80 -8.74 6.09
CA THR A 74 -9.57 -8.04 7.13
C THR A 74 -10.53 -6.99 6.56
N GLY A 75 -10.94 -7.15 5.32
CA GLY A 75 -11.88 -6.29 4.60
C GLY A 75 -11.27 -5.67 3.34
N HIS A 76 -11.99 -4.71 2.78
CA HIS A 76 -11.61 -4.00 1.57
C HIS A 76 -10.77 -2.76 1.87
N PHE A 77 -9.99 -2.33 0.87
CA PHE A 77 -9.25 -1.08 0.95
C PHE A 77 -10.22 0.11 1.10
N GLY A 78 -10.01 0.92 2.15
CA GLY A 78 -10.93 2.02 2.50
C GLY A 78 -12.15 1.60 3.33
N ASP A 79 -12.49 0.32 3.37
CA ASP A 79 -13.64 -0.23 4.10
C ASP A 79 -13.27 -1.54 4.82
N PRO A 80 -12.46 -1.48 5.89
CA PRO A 80 -12.08 -2.65 6.66
C PRO A 80 -13.23 -3.17 7.51
N GLU A 81 -13.32 -4.49 7.66
CA GLU A 81 -14.30 -5.16 8.51
C GLU A 81 -13.80 -5.19 9.96
N VAL A 82 -14.47 -4.45 10.85
CA VAL A 82 -14.07 -4.31 12.26
C VAL A 82 -13.90 -5.69 12.95
N GLU A 83 -14.86 -6.57 12.78
CA GLU A 83 -14.83 -7.91 13.40
C GLU A 83 -13.67 -8.75 12.87
N ALA A 84 -13.39 -8.68 11.57
CA ALA A 84 -12.27 -9.40 10.95
C ALA A 84 -10.93 -8.87 11.46
N VAL A 85 -10.78 -7.55 11.64
CA VAL A 85 -9.60 -6.92 12.26
C VAL A 85 -9.45 -7.38 13.70
N LEU A 86 -10.50 -7.28 14.53
CA LEU A 86 -10.45 -7.64 15.95
C LEU A 86 -10.16 -9.14 16.16
N LYS A 87 -10.63 -10.00 15.25
CA LYS A 87 -10.34 -11.45 15.27
C LYS A 87 -8.85 -11.76 15.18
N GLN A 88 -8.06 -10.89 14.53
CA GLN A 88 -6.61 -11.06 14.46
C GLN A 88 -5.91 -10.70 15.77
N LYS A 89 -6.62 -10.15 16.77
CA LYS A 89 -6.08 -9.68 18.06
C LYS A 89 -4.87 -8.78 17.85
N PRO A 90 -4.97 -7.70 17.04
CA PRO A 90 -3.84 -6.84 16.76
C PRO A 90 -3.51 -5.96 17.98
N THR A 91 -2.24 -5.59 18.08
CA THR A 91 -1.77 -4.52 18.97
C THR A 91 -1.68 -3.18 18.25
N HIS A 92 -1.55 -3.22 16.92
CA HIS A 92 -1.35 -2.04 16.06
C HIS A 92 -2.23 -2.14 14.81
N VAL A 93 -2.73 -1.00 14.37
CA VAL A 93 -3.39 -0.83 13.06
C VAL A 93 -2.71 0.33 12.34
N PHE A 94 -2.21 0.08 11.13
CA PHE A 94 -1.67 1.08 10.23
C PHE A 94 -2.69 1.31 9.11
N ALA A 95 -3.13 2.55 8.94
CA ALA A 95 -4.15 2.92 7.97
C ALA A 95 -3.86 4.25 7.30
N ASN A 96 -4.12 4.36 6.00
CA ASN A 96 -4.13 5.65 5.36
C ASN A 96 -5.42 6.44 5.66
N ALA A 97 -5.46 7.73 5.31
CA ALA A 97 -6.57 8.62 5.63
C ALA A 97 -7.90 8.31 4.91
N LEU A 98 -7.95 7.24 4.10
CA LEU A 98 -9.16 6.85 3.36
C LEU A 98 -10.18 6.09 4.22
N ILE A 99 -9.77 5.52 5.35
CA ILE A 99 -10.71 4.81 6.24
C ILE A 99 -11.61 5.81 6.99
N ASN A 100 -12.83 5.36 7.33
CA ASN A 100 -13.73 6.16 8.15
C ASN A 100 -13.09 6.47 9.52
N PRO A 101 -12.96 7.75 9.92
CA PRO A 101 -12.35 8.13 11.20
C PRO A 101 -13.01 7.53 12.45
N ARG A 102 -14.29 7.12 12.37
CA ARG A 102 -14.97 6.42 13.47
C ARG A 102 -14.33 5.06 13.79
N LEU A 103 -13.73 4.39 12.80
CA LEU A 103 -13.06 3.12 12.98
C LEU A 103 -11.83 3.25 13.89
N LYS A 104 -11.09 4.37 13.78
CA LYS A 104 -9.99 4.69 14.70
C LYS A 104 -10.45 4.60 16.16
N THR A 105 -11.53 5.31 16.49
CA THR A 105 -12.08 5.32 17.87
C THR A 105 -12.55 3.93 18.31
N GLN A 106 -13.09 3.12 17.41
CA GLN A 106 -13.52 1.75 17.75
C GLN A 106 -12.32 0.85 18.09
N PHE A 107 -11.26 0.89 17.30
CA PHE A 107 -10.05 0.11 17.55
C PHE A 107 -9.32 0.59 18.81
N GLU A 108 -9.22 1.91 19.03
CA GLU A 108 -8.61 2.47 20.24
C GLU A 108 -9.37 2.06 21.52
N LYS A 109 -10.70 2.00 21.49
CA LYS A 109 -11.52 1.47 22.60
C LYS A 109 -11.26 -0.02 22.87
N ALA A 110 -10.82 -0.77 21.87
CA ALA A 110 -10.41 -2.15 22.03
C ALA A 110 -8.94 -2.30 22.50
N GLY A 111 -8.27 -1.19 22.86
CA GLY A 111 -6.90 -1.18 23.35
C GLY A 111 -5.83 -1.27 22.26
N ILE A 112 -6.20 -1.05 20.99
CA ILE A 112 -5.30 -1.13 19.83
C ILE A 112 -4.71 0.25 19.54
N LYS A 113 -3.40 0.33 19.31
CA LYS A 113 -2.76 1.55 18.79
C LYS A 113 -3.13 1.74 17.32
N VAL A 114 -3.71 2.86 16.97
CA VAL A 114 -4.13 3.16 15.59
C VAL A 114 -3.35 4.35 15.05
N PHE A 115 -2.65 4.12 13.96
CA PHE A 115 -1.92 5.13 13.21
C PHE A 115 -2.68 5.42 11.91
N LEU A 116 -3.14 6.66 11.79
CA LEU A 116 -3.92 7.14 10.66
C LEU A 116 -3.26 8.41 10.10
N HIS A 117 -2.70 8.31 8.90
CA HIS A 117 -2.04 9.40 8.20
C HIS A 117 -2.21 9.23 6.69
N PRO A 118 -2.25 10.31 5.88
CA PRO A 118 -2.19 10.19 4.43
C PRO A 118 -1.02 9.33 3.94
N CYS A 119 -1.16 8.77 2.75
CA CYS A 119 -0.10 8.04 2.06
C CYS A 119 -0.25 8.30 0.54
N ASP A 120 -0.11 9.57 0.16
CA ASP A 120 -0.40 10.06 -1.20
C ASP A 120 0.83 10.68 -1.87
N THR A 121 1.86 11.01 -1.07
CA THR A 121 3.10 11.66 -1.52
C THR A 121 4.34 10.93 -1.01
N MET A 122 5.51 11.25 -1.57
CA MET A 122 6.78 10.72 -1.05
C MET A 122 7.15 11.31 0.33
N GLU A 123 6.60 12.46 0.70
CA GLU A 123 6.72 13.02 2.05
C GLU A 123 5.93 12.18 3.06
N ASP A 124 4.69 11.82 2.73
CA ASP A 124 3.89 10.89 3.54
C ASP A 124 4.58 9.54 3.67
N TYR A 125 5.19 9.05 2.59
CA TYR A 125 5.94 7.80 2.62
C TYR A 125 7.09 7.86 3.63
N LEU A 126 7.89 8.92 3.63
CA LEU A 126 8.99 9.09 4.58
C LEU A 126 8.49 9.20 6.02
N PHE A 127 7.35 9.85 6.26
CA PHE A 127 6.67 9.85 7.55
C PHE A 127 6.33 8.41 7.99
N TRP A 128 5.76 7.60 7.08
CA TRP A 128 5.44 6.22 7.38
C TRP A 128 6.66 5.34 7.59
N VAL A 129 7.76 5.59 6.89
CA VAL A 129 9.05 4.90 7.09
C VAL A 129 9.53 5.08 8.52
N ASP A 130 9.56 6.32 9.02
CA ASP A 130 9.99 6.62 10.38
C ASP A 130 9.06 6.01 11.43
N LEU A 131 7.76 6.22 11.29
CA LEU A 131 6.75 5.71 12.20
C LEU A 131 6.75 4.18 12.28
N MET A 132 6.67 3.50 11.14
CA MET A 132 6.63 2.03 11.10
C MET A 132 7.97 1.42 11.50
N GLY A 133 9.08 2.08 11.17
CA GLY A 133 10.41 1.68 11.63
C GLY A 133 10.50 1.65 13.16
N SER A 134 9.96 2.66 13.82
CA SER A 134 9.88 2.73 15.28
C SER A 134 8.92 1.68 15.86
N GLU A 135 7.67 1.64 15.39
CA GLU A 135 6.64 0.78 15.95
C GLU A 135 6.89 -0.71 15.67
N LEU A 136 7.49 -1.08 14.52
CA LEU A 136 7.85 -2.46 14.18
C LEU A 136 9.25 -2.87 14.68
N LYS A 137 9.95 -1.99 15.42
CA LYS A 137 11.31 -2.21 15.95
C LYS A 137 12.34 -2.48 14.84
N LYS A 138 12.28 -1.68 13.77
CA LYS A 138 13.18 -1.73 12.60
C LYS A 138 13.84 -0.37 12.32
N PRO A 139 14.40 0.34 13.33
CA PRO A 139 14.90 1.71 13.16
C PRO A 139 16.08 1.80 12.18
N GLU A 140 16.95 0.79 12.11
CA GLU A 140 18.09 0.80 11.20
C GLU A 140 17.63 0.68 9.73
N ALA A 141 16.65 -0.20 9.44
CA ALA A 141 16.09 -0.35 8.10
C ALA A 141 15.35 0.94 7.68
N ALA A 142 14.62 1.56 8.61
CA ALA A 142 13.95 2.83 8.35
C ALA A 142 14.95 3.96 8.05
N ALA A 143 16.04 4.07 8.81
CA ALA A 143 17.08 5.06 8.55
C ALA A 143 17.76 4.85 7.18
N GLN A 144 18.02 3.59 6.81
CA GLN A 144 18.58 3.25 5.49
C GLN A 144 17.61 3.63 4.35
N GLU A 145 16.33 3.31 4.50
CA GLU A 145 15.32 3.64 3.49
C GLU A 145 15.12 5.16 3.36
N THR A 146 15.05 5.88 4.48
CA THR A 146 14.98 7.34 4.49
C THR A 146 16.19 7.96 3.76
N ALA A 147 17.40 7.48 4.03
CA ALA A 147 18.60 7.96 3.35
C ALA A 147 18.57 7.64 1.84
N ARG A 148 18.16 6.42 1.47
CA ARG A 148 18.03 5.98 0.07
C ARG A 148 17.08 6.89 -0.72
N ILE A 149 15.89 7.14 -0.18
CA ILE A 149 14.89 7.99 -0.85
C ILE A 149 15.34 9.44 -0.93
N ASN A 150 15.88 10.00 0.16
CA ASN A 150 16.33 11.39 0.16
C ASN A 150 17.48 11.63 -0.83
N ASN A 151 18.44 10.70 -0.90
CA ASN A 151 19.54 10.78 -1.88
C ASN A 151 19.00 10.72 -3.31
N TRP A 152 18.12 9.76 -3.59
CA TRP A 152 17.50 9.63 -4.90
C TRP A 152 16.70 10.90 -5.29
N LEU A 153 15.91 11.45 -4.38
CA LEU A 153 15.17 12.71 -4.61
C LEU A 153 16.12 13.86 -4.89
N ALA A 154 17.22 14.01 -4.13
CA ALA A 154 18.20 15.07 -4.33
C ALA A 154 18.86 14.97 -5.71
N GLU A 155 19.24 13.77 -6.15
CA GLU A 155 19.85 13.53 -7.46
C GLU A 155 18.89 13.79 -8.63
N ASN A 156 17.58 13.63 -8.41
CA ASN A 156 16.57 13.76 -9.47
C ASN A 156 15.83 15.11 -9.47
N LYS A 157 15.95 15.90 -8.43
CA LYS A 157 15.26 17.20 -8.29
C LYS A 157 15.77 18.28 -9.24
N VAL A 158 16.98 18.16 -9.77
CA VAL A 158 17.71 19.19 -10.53
C VAL A 158 17.76 18.89 -12.03
N ARG A 159 17.05 17.90 -12.52
CA ARG A 159 17.11 17.54 -13.96
C ARG A 159 16.34 18.52 -14.81
N ALA A 160 16.95 18.92 -15.93
CA ALA A 160 16.27 19.72 -16.95
C ALA A 160 15.11 18.93 -17.58
N SER A 161 13.98 19.60 -17.81
CA SER A 161 12.87 19.01 -18.55
C SER A 161 13.29 18.66 -19.97
N ASN A 162 12.87 17.49 -20.45
CA ASN A 162 13.01 17.09 -21.86
C ASN A 162 11.96 17.72 -22.79
N GLY A 163 11.08 18.57 -22.22
CA GLY A 163 10.05 19.31 -22.95
C GLY A 163 8.81 18.49 -23.31
N LYS A 164 8.80 17.16 -23.12
CA LYS A 164 7.65 16.33 -23.47
C LYS A 164 6.47 16.57 -22.52
N ARG A 165 5.31 16.84 -23.11
CA ARG A 165 4.05 17.03 -22.43
C ARG A 165 3.40 15.68 -22.18
N VAL A 166 3.24 15.30 -20.92
CA VAL A 166 2.75 14.00 -20.49
C VAL A 166 1.35 14.14 -19.90
N ILE A 167 0.41 13.29 -20.34
CA ILE A 167 -0.88 13.13 -19.69
C ILE A 167 -0.93 11.75 -19.02
N PHE A 168 -1.27 11.70 -17.74
CA PHE A 168 -1.38 10.46 -16.99
C PHE A 168 -2.84 10.09 -16.82
N VAL A 169 -3.28 9.03 -17.51
CA VAL A 169 -4.67 8.55 -17.53
C VAL A 169 -4.84 7.42 -16.54
N LEU A 170 -5.75 7.60 -15.56
CA LEU A 170 -6.09 6.61 -14.54
C LEU A 170 -7.37 5.84 -14.88
N TRP A 171 -8.25 6.45 -15.66
CA TRP A 171 -9.54 5.87 -16.05
C TRP A 171 -10.00 6.52 -17.37
N ASP A 172 -10.65 5.79 -18.25
CA ASP A 172 -11.03 6.33 -19.56
C ASP A 172 -12.53 6.57 -19.73
N ASP A 173 -13.39 5.98 -18.90
CA ASP A 173 -14.83 6.22 -18.94
C ASP A 173 -15.46 6.16 -17.53
N PRO A 174 -15.75 7.30 -16.89
CA PRO A 174 -15.42 8.67 -17.32
C PRO A 174 -13.91 8.95 -17.31
N LEU A 175 -13.44 9.73 -18.28
CA LEU A 175 -12.01 10.02 -18.41
C LEU A 175 -11.47 10.74 -17.17
N MET A 176 -10.43 10.18 -16.57
CA MET A 176 -9.81 10.66 -15.35
C MET A 176 -8.29 10.74 -15.51
N VAL A 177 -7.74 11.90 -15.18
CA VAL A 177 -6.29 12.18 -15.30
C VAL A 177 -5.71 12.74 -14.01
N ALA A 178 -4.39 12.67 -13.88
CA ALA A 178 -3.65 13.22 -12.75
C ALA A 178 -3.19 14.65 -13.03
N GLY A 179 -3.69 15.60 -12.25
CA GLY A 179 -3.27 17.00 -12.22
C GLY A 179 -2.14 17.24 -11.22
N SER A 180 -1.91 18.53 -10.91
CA SER A 180 -0.85 18.95 -9.99
C SER A 180 -1.07 18.46 -8.55
N GLY A 181 0.04 18.22 -7.84
CA GLY A 181 0.04 17.79 -6.44
C GLY A 181 -0.35 16.33 -6.23
N THR A 182 -0.33 15.51 -7.30
CA THR A 182 -0.52 14.06 -7.21
C THR A 182 0.82 13.32 -7.30
N LEU A 183 0.87 12.07 -6.88
CA LEU A 183 2.09 11.25 -7.04
C LEU A 183 2.49 11.08 -8.51
N PRO A 184 1.56 10.83 -9.47
CA PRO A 184 1.88 10.85 -10.90
C PRO A 184 2.44 12.18 -11.40
N ASP A 185 1.99 13.33 -10.89
CA ASP A 185 2.57 14.64 -11.21
C ASP A 185 4.04 14.72 -10.79
N SER A 186 4.33 14.26 -9.58
CA SER A 186 5.71 14.15 -9.09
C SER A 186 6.54 13.18 -9.94
N ALA A 187 5.97 12.05 -10.34
CA ALA A 187 6.64 11.07 -11.20
C ALA A 187 6.99 11.67 -12.56
N ILE A 188 6.05 12.36 -13.22
CA ILE A 188 6.27 13.03 -14.50
C ILE A 188 7.41 14.06 -14.38
N THR A 189 7.35 14.91 -13.34
CA THR A 189 8.34 15.97 -13.13
C THR A 189 9.74 15.41 -12.85
N LEU A 190 9.84 14.41 -11.96
CA LEU A 190 11.09 13.73 -11.65
C LEU A 190 11.65 12.94 -12.85
N ALA A 191 10.79 12.44 -13.73
CA ALA A 191 11.19 11.81 -14.98
C ALA A 191 11.65 12.83 -16.07
N GLY A 192 11.52 14.14 -15.80
CA GLY A 192 11.90 15.20 -16.73
C GLY A 192 10.80 15.59 -17.71
N GLY A 193 9.58 15.09 -17.53
CA GLY A 193 8.41 15.48 -18.33
C GLY A 193 7.73 16.77 -17.82
N ILE A 194 6.74 17.23 -18.55
CA ILE A 194 5.85 18.33 -18.18
C ILE A 194 4.44 17.73 -18.06
N ASN A 195 3.85 17.79 -16.86
CA ASN A 195 2.46 17.35 -16.72
C ASN A 195 1.51 18.27 -17.48
N ALA A 196 0.89 17.74 -18.53
CA ALA A 196 -0.02 18.49 -19.39
C ALA A 196 -1.34 18.89 -18.70
N ALA A 197 -1.62 18.31 -17.52
CA ALA A 197 -2.75 18.63 -16.64
C ALA A 197 -2.34 19.43 -15.39
N ALA A 198 -1.11 19.96 -15.30
CA ALA A 198 -0.61 20.67 -14.11
C ALA A 198 -1.40 21.95 -13.75
N GLY A 199 -2.19 22.51 -14.66
CA GLY A 199 -3.09 23.62 -14.40
C GLY A 199 -4.27 23.28 -13.49
N GLU A 200 -4.56 22.00 -13.31
CA GLU A 200 -5.65 21.48 -12.48
C GLU A 200 -5.06 20.73 -11.27
N LYS A 201 -5.70 20.81 -10.11
CA LYS A 201 -5.20 20.19 -8.88
C LYS A 201 -5.86 18.83 -8.62
N GLY A 202 -5.06 17.84 -8.22
CA GLY A 202 -5.56 16.53 -7.81
C GLY A 202 -5.95 15.64 -8.99
N TYR A 203 -6.75 14.62 -8.71
CA TYR A 203 -7.31 13.74 -9.73
C TYR A 203 -8.62 14.31 -10.25
N LEU A 204 -8.73 14.47 -11.55
CA LEU A 204 -9.86 15.15 -12.16
C LEU A 204 -10.50 14.37 -13.29
N LYS A 205 -11.81 14.45 -13.36
CA LYS A 205 -12.56 14.07 -14.58
C LYS A 205 -12.37 15.17 -15.60
N CYS A 206 -11.94 14.84 -16.79
CA CYS A 206 -11.70 15.81 -17.85
C CYS A 206 -12.53 15.52 -19.10
N SER A 207 -12.73 16.57 -19.92
CA SER A 207 -13.42 16.46 -21.20
C SER A 207 -12.44 16.13 -22.34
N ARG A 208 -13.00 15.70 -23.46
CA ARG A 208 -12.25 15.53 -24.72
C ARG A 208 -11.55 16.81 -25.15
N GLU A 209 -12.23 17.96 -24.98
CA GLU A 209 -11.67 19.28 -25.33
C GLU A 209 -10.46 19.62 -24.46
N PHE A 210 -10.48 19.26 -23.19
CA PHE A 210 -9.34 19.43 -22.30
C PHE A 210 -8.11 18.67 -22.83
N LEU A 211 -8.28 17.39 -23.20
CA LEU A 211 -7.19 16.60 -23.76
C LEU A 211 -6.66 17.17 -25.07
N LEU A 212 -7.53 17.58 -25.98
CA LEU A 212 -7.14 18.20 -27.26
C LEU A 212 -6.35 19.50 -27.03
N LYS A 213 -6.77 20.33 -26.06
CA LYS A 213 -6.07 21.57 -25.70
C LYS A 213 -4.76 21.32 -25.00
N SER A 214 -4.65 20.24 -24.22
CA SER A 214 -3.44 19.91 -23.48
C SER A 214 -2.29 19.45 -24.39
N LYS A 215 -2.58 19.02 -25.63
CA LYS A 215 -1.60 18.59 -26.66
C LYS A 215 -0.51 17.71 -26.07
N PRO A 216 -0.81 16.52 -25.55
CA PRO A 216 0.19 15.66 -24.97
C PRO A 216 1.07 15.04 -26.07
N ASP A 217 2.38 14.95 -25.80
CA ASP A 217 3.34 14.18 -26.59
C ASP A 217 3.34 12.70 -26.16
N VAL A 218 3.00 12.46 -24.89
CA VAL A 218 2.99 11.14 -24.26
C VAL A 218 1.71 10.97 -23.45
N LEU A 219 1.09 9.81 -23.62
CA LEU A 219 0.00 9.32 -22.77
C LEU A 219 0.56 8.18 -21.92
N VAL A 220 0.55 8.34 -20.60
CA VAL A 220 0.81 7.26 -19.65
C VAL A 220 -0.51 6.57 -19.36
N TRP A 221 -0.61 5.30 -19.77
CA TRP A 221 -1.83 4.53 -19.64
C TRP A 221 -1.80 3.68 -18.37
N ALA A 222 -2.37 4.21 -17.28
CA ALA A 222 -2.41 3.57 -15.98
C ALA A 222 -3.77 2.90 -15.69
N VAL A 223 -4.36 2.31 -16.71
CA VAL A 223 -5.61 1.54 -16.60
C VAL A 223 -5.27 0.06 -16.72
N ASP A 224 -5.91 -0.76 -15.90
CA ASP A 224 -5.66 -2.21 -15.85
C ASP A 224 -6.28 -2.97 -17.04
N ARG A 225 -5.93 -2.53 -18.24
CA ARG A 225 -6.19 -3.17 -19.54
C ARG A 225 -5.31 -2.53 -20.61
N PRO A 226 -5.02 -3.24 -21.72
CA PRO A 226 -4.25 -2.68 -22.84
C PRO A 226 -4.88 -1.41 -23.44
N PHE A 227 -4.06 -0.45 -23.85
CA PHE A 227 -4.52 0.79 -24.50
C PHE A 227 -5.34 0.54 -25.78
N ALA A 228 -5.06 -0.55 -26.49
CA ALA A 228 -5.86 -0.99 -27.64
C ALA A 228 -7.35 -1.18 -27.31
N GLN A 229 -7.70 -1.38 -26.03
CA GLN A 229 -9.08 -1.49 -25.54
C GLN A 229 -9.62 -0.19 -24.94
N ALA A 230 -8.87 0.91 -25.03
CA ALA A 230 -9.33 2.23 -24.61
C ALA A 230 -10.52 2.70 -25.42
N SER A 231 -11.24 3.70 -24.95
CA SER A 231 -12.32 4.34 -25.69
C SER A 231 -11.85 4.81 -27.08
N ALA A 232 -12.72 4.72 -28.09
CA ALA A 232 -12.39 5.10 -29.46
C ALA A 232 -11.79 6.51 -29.51
N PHE A 233 -12.35 7.43 -28.72
CA PHE A 233 -11.84 8.79 -28.63
C PHE A 233 -10.35 8.87 -28.26
N LEU A 234 -9.90 8.12 -27.25
CA LEU A 234 -8.51 8.12 -26.82
C LEU A 234 -7.58 7.53 -27.87
N ARG A 235 -8.01 6.47 -28.54
CA ARG A 235 -7.25 5.85 -29.63
C ARG A 235 -7.14 6.78 -30.84
N ASP A 236 -8.20 7.54 -31.14
CA ASP A 236 -8.27 8.49 -32.24
C ASP A 236 -7.56 9.83 -31.93
N LEU A 237 -7.16 10.05 -30.70
CA LEU A 237 -6.46 11.27 -30.27
C LEU A 237 -5.08 11.43 -30.92
N ASN A 238 -4.56 10.37 -31.50
CA ASN A 238 -3.29 10.34 -32.24
C ASN A 238 -2.11 10.90 -31.40
N VAL A 239 -2.05 10.55 -30.11
CA VAL A 239 -0.90 10.89 -29.27
C VAL A 239 0.33 10.16 -29.80
N PRO A 240 1.47 10.85 -29.98
CA PRO A 240 2.66 10.25 -30.61
C PRO A 240 3.21 9.02 -29.87
N LEU A 241 3.13 9.01 -28.55
CA LEU A 241 3.69 7.94 -27.71
C LEU A 241 2.70 7.54 -26.62
N VAL A 242 2.56 6.22 -26.41
CA VAL A 242 1.78 5.66 -25.29
C VAL A 242 2.70 4.80 -24.46
N TYR A 243 2.80 5.12 -23.16
CA TYR A 243 3.51 4.33 -22.16
C TYR A 243 2.52 3.44 -21.41
N GLU A 244 2.59 2.16 -21.64
CA GLU A 244 1.72 1.14 -21.03
C GLU A 244 2.53 -0.12 -20.64
N GLY A 245 1.91 -1.04 -19.93
CA GLY A 245 2.53 -2.31 -19.57
C GLY A 245 3.62 -2.21 -18.50
N PHE A 246 3.68 -1.10 -17.76
CA PHE A 246 4.57 -0.90 -16.63
C PHE A 246 3.91 -1.37 -15.32
N ASN A 247 4.72 -1.47 -14.27
CA ASN A 247 4.17 -1.74 -12.93
C ASN A 247 3.41 -0.50 -12.43
N LEU A 248 2.07 -0.56 -12.47
CA LEU A 248 1.19 0.53 -12.05
C LEU A 248 1.48 0.98 -10.62
N ASP A 249 1.71 0.06 -9.71
CA ASP A 249 1.95 0.34 -8.30
C ASP A 249 3.21 1.18 -8.08
N ALA A 250 4.21 1.03 -8.95
CA ALA A 250 5.44 1.81 -8.86
C ALA A 250 5.25 3.31 -9.14
N LEU A 251 4.17 3.71 -9.82
CA LEU A 251 3.87 5.11 -10.11
C LEU A 251 2.60 5.64 -9.42
N LEU A 252 1.77 4.74 -8.90
CA LEU A 252 0.48 5.09 -8.27
C LEU A 252 0.49 4.99 -6.75
N ARG A 253 1.52 4.34 -6.18
CA ARG A 253 1.66 4.18 -4.72
C ARG A 253 2.99 4.76 -4.24
N PRO A 254 2.99 5.63 -3.24
CA PRO A 254 4.23 6.05 -2.62
C PRO A 254 4.84 4.84 -1.90
N GLY A 255 6.08 4.50 -2.25
CA GLY A 255 6.67 3.25 -1.76
C GLY A 255 8.11 3.04 -2.23
N PRO A 256 8.72 1.92 -1.83
CA PRO A 256 10.11 1.62 -2.14
C PRO A 256 10.38 1.46 -3.65
N ARG A 257 9.35 1.17 -4.44
CA ARG A 257 9.42 0.98 -5.90
C ARG A 257 9.25 2.27 -6.71
N PHE A 258 8.80 3.37 -6.09
CA PHE A 258 8.56 4.63 -6.80
C PHE A 258 9.79 5.13 -7.56
N PRO A 259 11.01 5.13 -6.99
CA PRO A 259 12.22 5.49 -7.75
C PRO A 259 12.39 4.70 -9.04
N THR A 260 12.22 3.39 -8.98
CA THR A 260 12.35 2.51 -10.16
C THR A 260 11.28 2.80 -11.21
N GLY A 261 10.04 3.08 -10.79
CA GLY A 261 8.95 3.47 -11.69
C GLY A 261 9.26 4.78 -12.42
N VAL A 262 9.76 5.77 -11.70
CA VAL A 262 10.18 7.07 -12.28
C VAL A 262 11.34 6.91 -13.24
N ASP A 263 12.35 6.09 -12.90
CA ASP A 263 13.51 5.85 -13.78
C ASP A 263 13.10 5.15 -15.08
N ALA A 264 12.15 4.21 -15.01
CA ALA A 264 11.57 3.56 -16.18
C ALA A 264 10.79 4.55 -17.07
N LEU A 265 9.95 5.41 -16.46
CA LEU A 265 9.24 6.47 -17.17
C LEU A 265 10.22 7.44 -17.83
N ARG A 266 11.30 7.82 -17.13
CA ARG A 266 12.35 8.68 -17.68
C ARG A 266 12.99 8.06 -18.92
N THR A 267 13.41 6.80 -18.83
CA THR A 267 14.01 6.07 -19.94
C THR A 267 13.09 6.09 -21.17
N PHE A 268 11.79 5.88 -20.96
CA PHE A 268 10.79 5.96 -22.02
C PHE A 268 10.69 7.39 -22.61
N LEU A 269 10.66 8.41 -21.76
CA LEU A 269 10.60 9.81 -22.20
C LEU A 269 11.85 10.24 -22.98
N GLU A 270 13.00 9.69 -22.68
CA GLU A 270 14.26 9.96 -23.39
C GLU A 270 14.37 9.21 -24.72
N GLY A 271 13.39 8.36 -25.07
CA GLY A 271 13.37 7.58 -26.30
C GLY A 271 14.11 6.25 -26.20
N GLY A 272 14.38 5.79 -24.99
CA GLY A 272 14.86 4.44 -24.73
C GLY A 272 13.80 3.41 -25.16
N ALA A 273 14.19 2.38 -25.88
CA ALA A 273 13.31 1.25 -26.19
C ALA A 273 12.94 0.52 -24.88
N LYS A 274 11.71 -0.05 -24.86
CA LYS A 274 11.28 -0.99 -23.82
C LYS A 274 12.23 -2.19 -23.72
#